data_47e54bfa2f306a5c3fb15444a0d922ec
#
_entry.id   47e54bfa2f306a5c3fb15444a0d922ec
#
_cell.length_a   1.000
_cell.length_b   1.000
_cell.length_c   1.000
_cell.angle_alpha   90.00
_cell.angle_beta   90.00
_cell.angle_gamma   90.00
#
_symmetry.space_group_name_H-M   'P 1'
#
loop_
_entity.id
_entity.type
_entity.pdbx_description
1 polymer ?
#
loop_
_entity_poly.entity_id
_entity_poly.type
_entity_poly.pdbx_seq_one_letter_code
_entity_poly.pdbx_strand_id
1 'polypeptide(L)'
;DSFSFLENQTNISEAILGVNELQKDKIAPIILLTDGNQTIGSDYEFLNSKQPIYPIVIGDTAKYVDLKITQLNSNKYSYIKNKFPVEIILNYEGDKSITSQFSIFTDGKTIFRKNVRFSPSKKSVTIVANLNASKEGLQYFTASIRKLTNEKNIKNNIKNFSVEVIDEQTKILVLSSVIHPDIGTLKKSI
;
A
#
# COMPACT_ATOMS: atom_id res chain seq x y z
N ASP A 1 1.35 -9.49 -41.08
CA ASP A 1 1.18 -9.90 -39.70
C ASP A 1 0.28 -8.87 -39.01
N SER A 2 -0.80 -9.34 -38.37
CA SER A 2 -1.70 -8.47 -37.61
C SER A 2 -1.33 -8.53 -36.14
N PHE A 3 -1.25 -7.38 -35.47
CA PHE A 3 -1.06 -7.34 -34.02
C PHE A 3 -2.41 -7.61 -33.33
N SER A 4 -2.39 -8.49 -32.32
CA SER A 4 -3.52 -8.72 -31.45
C SER A 4 -3.36 -7.87 -30.19
N PHE A 5 -4.41 -7.13 -29.81
CA PHE A 5 -4.47 -6.32 -28.58
C PHE A 5 -5.41 -6.94 -27.54
N LEU A 6 -5.44 -8.27 -27.48
CA LEU A 6 -6.34 -9.02 -26.58
C LEU A 6 -5.72 -9.32 -25.23
N GLU A 7 -4.42 -9.05 -25.05
CA GLU A 7 -3.71 -9.31 -23.81
C GLU A 7 -4.06 -8.28 -22.75
N ASN A 8 -4.37 -8.75 -21.55
CA ASN A 8 -4.72 -7.92 -20.40
C ASN A 8 -3.52 -7.52 -19.51
N GLN A 9 -2.32 -8.00 -19.88
CA GLN A 9 -1.11 -7.80 -19.11
C GLN A 9 0.02 -7.31 -20.01
N THR A 10 0.81 -6.39 -19.47
CA THR A 10 1.98 -5.82 -20.15
C THR A 10 3.24 -6.07 -19.33
N ASN A 11 4.24 -6.69 -19.93
CA ASN A 11 5.55 -6.96 -19.34
C ASN A 11 6.66 -6.38 -20.23
N ILE A 12 6.99 -5.11 -20.01
CA ILE A 12 7.99 -4.38 -20.78
C ILE A 12 9.39 -4.97 -20.54
N SER A 13 9.70 -5.32 -19.29
CA SER A 13 10.99 -5.85 -18.91
C SER A 13 11.28 -7.19 -19.60
N GLU A 14 10.32 -8.10 -19.66
CA GLU A 14 10.47 -9.39 -20.33
C GLU A 14 10.62 -9.22 -21.84
N ALA A 15 9.87 -8.33 -22.46
CA ALA A 15 10.00 -8.03 -23.88
C ALA A 15 11.41 -7.54 -24.24
N ILE A 16 11.97 -6.61 -23.44
CA ILE A 16 13.34 -6.11 -23.65
C ILE A 16 14.38 -7.23 -23.45
N LEU A 17 14.24 -8.04 -22.39
CA LEU A 17 15.14 -9.16 -22.12
C LEU A 17 15.09 -10.20 -23.27
N GLY A 18 13.91 -10.51 -23.78
CA GLY A 18 13.74 -11.42 -24.91
C GLY A 18 14.46 -10.92 -26.15
N VAL A 19 14.36 -9.63 -26.49
CA VAL A 19 15.10 -9.06 -27.62
C VAL A 19 16.61 -9.06 -27.37
N ASN A 20 17.07 -8.79 -26.15
CA ASN A 20 18.49 -8.88 -25.79
C ASN A 20 19.06 -10.28 -25.99
N GLU A 21 18.31 -11.31 -25.64
CA GLU A 21 18.71 -12.73 -25.88
C GLU A 21 18.75 -13.09 -27.36
N LEU A 22 17.74 -12.65 -28.11
CA LEU A 22 17.68 -12.90 -29.55
C LEU A 22 18.83 -12.22 -30.34
N GLN A 23 19.27 -11.07 -29.86
CA GLN A 23 20.30 -10.25 -30.51
C GLN A 23 21.60 -10.15 -29.69
N LYS A 24 21.93 -11.18 -28.90
CA LYS A 24 23.06 -11.14 -27.95
C LYS A 24 24.44 -10.93 -28.64
N ASP A 25 24.58 -11.32 -29.87
CA ASP A 25 25.82 -11.25 -30.64
C ASP A 25 25.93 -10.01 -31.56
N LYS A 26 24.90 -9.16 -31.56
CA LYS A 26 24.82 -7.95 -32.39
C LYS A 26 24.27 -6.76 -31.59
N ILE A 27 24.63 -5.57 -32.03
CA ILE A 27 23.97 -4.35 -31.53
C ILE A 27 22.77 -4.09 -32.44
N ALA A 28 21.56 -4.25 -31.89
CA ALA A 28 20.29 -4.04 -32.59
C ALA A 28 19.44 -3.02 -31.82
N PRO A 29 19.25 -1.80 -32.35
CA PRO A 29 18.39 -0.81 -31.69
C PRO A 29 16.96 -1.32 -31.52
N ILE A 30 16.41 -1.13 -30.34
CA ILE A 30 15.02 -1.46 -30.00
C ILE A 30 14.18 -0.19 -30.11
N ILE A 31 13.15 -0.19 -30.94
CA ILE A 31 12.11 0.85 -30.93
C ILE A 31 10.94 0.31 -30.09
N LEU A 32 10.73 0.91 -28.93
CA LEU A 32 9.68 0.51 -27.99
C LEU A 32 8.50 1.46 -28.09
N LEU A 33 7.36 0.99 -28.65
CA LEU A 33 6.11 1.74 -28.68
C LEU A 33 5.29 1.35 -27.46
N THR A 34 5.09 2.27 -26.52
CA THR A 34 4.44 1.99 -25.24
C THR A 34 3.80 3.23 -24.63
N ASP A 35 2.76 3.05 -23.81
CA ASP A 35 2.23 4.07 -22.90
C ASP A 35 3.01 4.13 -21.56
N GLY A 36 4.02 3.27 -21.38
CA GLY A 36 4.81 3.15 -20.16
C GLY A 36 4.13 2.38 -19.03
N ASN A 37 2.94 1.86 -19.25
CA ASN A 37 2.16 1.18 -18.20
C ASN A 37 2.46 -0.33 -18.19
N GLN A 38 3.39 -0.74 -17.32
CA GLN A 38 3.67 -2.14 -17.06
C GLN A 38 2.74 -2.67 -15.96
N THR A 39 2.11 -3.84 -16.19
CA THR A 39 1.17 -4.46 -15.25
C THR A 39 1.74 -5.65 -14.49
N ILE A 40 2.75 -6.31 -15.05
CA ILE A 40 3.46 -7.44 -14.46
C ILE A 40 4.97 -7.37 -14.77
N GLY A 41 5.77 -8.16 -14.06
CA GLY A 41 7.21 -8.26 -14.26
C GLY A 41 8.03 -7.37 -13.34
N SER A 42 9.37 -7.40 -13.54
CA SER A 42 10.31 -6.56 -12.79
C SER A 42 10.27 -5.14 -13.31
N ASP A 43 10.59 -4.19 -12.45
CA ASP A 43 10.63 -2.78 -12.82
C ASP A 43 11.66 -2.54 -13.93
N TYR A 44 11.18 -2.04 -15.07
CA TYR A 44 12.00 -1.79 -16.25
C TYR A 44 12.96 -0.60 -16.08
N GLU A 45 12.75 0.28 -15.10
CA GLU A 45 13.65 1.41 -14.81
C GLU A 45 15.03 0.95 -14.37
N PHE A 46 15.11 -0.25 -13.75
CA PHE A 46 16.36 -0.85 -13.29
C PHE A 46 16.93 -1.90 -14.26
N LEU A 47 16.32 -2.05 -15.45
CA LEU A 47 16.75 -3.05 -16.41
C LEU A 47 18.05 -2.64 -17.09
N ASN A 48 19.05 -3.50 -17.02
CA ASN A 48 20.29 -3.31 -17.77
C ASN A 48 20.19 -3.94 -19.15
N SER A 49 19.99 -3.12 -20.18
CA SER A 49 19.93 -3.58 -21.58
C SER A 49 21.26 -3.33 -22.30
N LYS A 50 21.74 -4.34 -23.04
CA LYS A 50 22.88 -4.20 -23.95
C LYS A 50 22.52 -3.46 -25.23
N GLN A 51 21.24 -3.48 -25.60
CA GLN A 51 20.73 -2.85 -26.82
C GLN A 51 20.29 -1.42 -26.54
N PRO A 52 20.57 -0.47 -27.44
CA PRO A 52 20.02 0.88 -27.36
C PRO A 52 18.49 0.82 -27.47
N ILE A 53 17.79 1.47 -26.51
CA ILE A 53 16.33 1.52 -26.49
C ILE A 53 15.87 2.91 -26.82
N TYR A 54 14.98 3.04 -27.81
CA TYR A 54 14.34 4.28 -28.26
C TYR A 54 12.85 4.20 -27.96
N PRO A 55 12.38 4.70 -26.79
CA PRO A 55 10.97 4.67 -26.46
C PRO A 55 10.21 5.74 -27.27
N ILE A 56 9.09 5.31 -27.89
CA ILE A 56 8.10 6.17 -28.49
C ILE A 56 6.85 6.07 -27.60
N VAL A 57 6.57 7.16 -26.88
CA VAL A 57 5.41 7.20 -25.99
C VAL A 57 4.13 7.36 -26.81
N ILE A 58 3.25 6.38 -26.70
CA ILE A 58 1.93 6.37 -27.34
C ILE A 58 0.88 6.57 -26.24
N GLY A 59 -0.08 7.46 -26.48
CA GLY A 59 -1.18 7.69 -25.55
C GLY A 59 -1.28 9.12 -25.09
N ASP A 60 -2.09 9.33 -24.05
CA ASP A 60 -2.34 10.64 -23.48
C ASP A 60 -1.19 11.03 -22.54
N THR A 61 -0.31 11.92 -23.01
CA THR A 61 0.81 12.47 -22.22
C THR A 61 0.39 13.60 -21.28
N ALA A 62 -0.91 13.92 -21.22
CA ALA A 62 -1.40 14.95 -20.32
C ALA A 62 -1.15 14.56 -18.85
N LYS A 63 -0.53 15.46 -18.11
CA LYS A 63 -0.35 15.28 -16.66
C LYS A 63 -1.68 15.52 -15.96
N TYR A 64 -2.23 14.48 -15.40
CA TYR A 64 -3.43 14.57 -14.58
C TYR A 64 -3.05 14.77 -13.11
N VAL A 65 -3.94 15.47 -12.42
CA VAL A 65 -3.85 15.55 -10.96
C VAL A 65 -4.18 14.19 -10.38
N ASP A 66 -3.31 13.67 -9.52
CA ASP A 66 -3.49 12.37 -8.85
C ASP A 66 -3.08 12.49 -7.37
N LEU A 67 -3.88 11.93 -6.48
CA LEU A 67 -3.63 11.88 -5.06
C LEU A 67 -3.82 10.45 -4.59
N LYS A 68 -2.73 9.77 -4.25
CA LYS A 68 -2.72 8.33 -4.04
C LYS A 68 -2.15 7.90 -2.70
N ILE A 69 -2.61 6.76 -2.23
CA ILE A 69 -1.97 6.01 -1.15
C ILE A 69 -0.93 5.09 -1.78
N THR A 70 0.34 5.51 -1.76
CA THR A 70 1.42 4.74 -2.37
C THR A 70 1.74 3.50 -1.55
N GLN A 71 1.90 3.69 -0.23
CA GLN A 71 2.27 2.61 0.67
C GLN A 71 1.44 2.66 1.95
N LEU A 72 1.14 1.49 2.49
CA LEU A 72 0.50 1.31 3.78
C LEU A 72 1.19 0.13 4.48
N ASN A 73 1.76 0.41 5.65
CA ASN A 73 2.44 -0.56 6.49
C ASN A 73 1.69 -0.68 7.81
N SER A 74 1.33 -1.89 8.18
CA SER A 74 0.74 -2.21 9.48
C SER A 74 1.32 -3.52 10.00
N ASN A 75 1.30 -3.70 11.31
CA ASN A 75 1.61 -4.98 11.92
C ASN A 75 0.52 -5.99 11.55
N LYS A 76 0.91 -7.25 11.33
CA LYS A 76 -0.04 -8.35 11.09
C LYS A 76 -0.85 -8.68 12.33
N TYR A 77 -0.27 -8.46 13.52
CA TYR A 77 -0.83 -8.81 14.83
C TYR A 77 -0.83 -7.61 15.76
N SER A 78 -1.79 -7.57 16.66
CA SER A 78 -1.85 -6.65 17.80
C SER A 78 -2.51 -7.35 18.97
N TYR A 79 -2.27 -6.86 20.20
CA TYR A 79 -2.93 -7.39 21.40
C TYR A 79 -4.14 -6.55 21.75
N ILE A 80 -5.19 -7.23 22.25
CA ILE A 80 -6.42 -6.55 22.67
C ILE A 80 -6.13 -5.46 23.71
N LYS A 81 -6.83 -4.32 23.63
CA LYS A 81 -6.63 -3.11 24.43
C LYS A 81 -5.32 -2.35 24.15
N ASN A 82 -4.43 -2.87 23.30
CA ASN A 82 -3.23 -2.13 22.90
C ASN A 82 -3.49 -1.24 21.67
N LYS A 83 -2.55 -0.34 21.42
CA LYS A 83 -2.51 0.48 20.21
C LYS A 83 -1.47 -0.10 19.26
N PHE A 84 -1.79 -0.07 17.98
CA PHE A 84 -0.85 -0.45 16.92
C PHE A 84 -0.69 0.68 15.91
N PRO A 85 0.54 0.94 15.44
CA PRO A 85 0.81 1.96 14.45
C PRO A 85 0.47 1.46 13.06
N VAL A 86 -0.09 2.35 12.25
CA VAL A 86 -0.23 2.19 10.81
C VAL A 86 0.48 3.35 10.16
N GLU A 87 1.46 3.06 9.31
CA GLU A 87 2.18 4.06 8.54
C GLU A 87 1.60 4.13 7.14
N ILE A 88 1.30 5.34 6.68
CA ILE A 88 0.70 5.58 5.38
C ILE A 88 1.52 6.64 4.64
N ILE A 89 1.95 6.31 3.42
CA ILE A 89 2.63 7.25 2.53
C ILE A 89 1.64 7.68 1.45
N LEU A 90 1.40 8.99 1.41
CA LEU A 90 0.53 9.65 0.45
C LEU A 90 1.38 10.44 -0.55
N ASN A 91 1.09 10.29 -1.83
CA ASN A 91 1.74 11.06 -2.89
C ASN A 91 0.71 11.87 -3.67
N TYR A 92 1.13 13.06 -4.06
CA TYR A 92 0.35 14.01 -4.84
C TYR A 92 1.10 14.38 -6.11
N GLU A 93 0.42 14.27 -7.24
CA GLU A 93 0.87 14.73 -8.55
C GLU A 93 -0.01 15.90 -8.98
N GLY A 94 0.52 17.10 -8.92
CA GLY A 94 -0.18 18.33 -9.29
C GLY A 94 0.68 19.55 -9.05
N ASP A 95 0.26 20.69 -9.64
CA ASP A 95 1.02 21.94 -9.64
C ASP A 95 0.44 23.00 -8.68
N LYS A 96 -0.65 22.66 -7.99
CA LYS A 96 -1.32 23.57 -7.03
C LYS A 96 -1.20 23.05 -5.62
N SER A 97 -1.18 23.97 -4.65
CA SER A 97 -1.29 23.57 -3.24
C SER A 97 -2.72 23.15 -2.94
N ILE A 98 -2.86 22.00 -2.26
CA ILE A 98 -4.14 21.43 -1.91
C ILE A 98 -4.17 20.98 -0.44
N THR A 99 -5.38 20.88 0.10
CA THR A 99 -5.64 20.18 1.36
C THR A 99 -6.67 19.10 1.12
N SER A 100 -6.37 17.88 1.53
CA SER A 100 -7.30 16.76 1.46
C SER A 100 -7.43 16.07 2.81
N GLN A 101 -8.52 15.35 3.02
CA GLN A 101 -8.81 14.63 4.25
C GLN A 101 -8.48 13.16 4.07
N PHE A 102 -7.57 12.66 4.91
CA PHE A 102 -7.30 11.23 5.07
C PHE A 102 -8.12 10.66 6.21
N SER A 103 -8.64 9.45 6.05
CA SER A 103 -9.47 8.76 7.06
C SER A 103 -9.20 7.26 7.04
N ILE A 104 -9.35 6.61 8.21
CA ILE A 104 -9.37 5.16 8.33
C ILE A 104 -10.72 4.76 8.92
N PHE A 105 -11.30 3.71 8.33
CA PHE A 105 -12.61 3.19 8.69
C PHE A 105 -12.48 1.71 9.11
N THR A 106 -13.34 1.30 10.00
CA THR A 106 -13.64 -0.11 10.34
C THR A 106 -15.11 -0.23 10.70
N ASP A 107 -15.79 -1.29 10.25
CA ASP A 107 -17.22 -1.53 10.49
C ASP A 107 -18.11 -0.31 10.19
N GLY A 108 -17.81 0.41 9.11
CA GLY A 108 -18.53 1.61 8.70
C GLY A 108 -18.28 2.86 9.56
N LYS A 109 -17.43 2.78 10.59
CA LYS A 109 -17.11 3.90 11.49
C LYS A 109 -15.75 4.49 11.16
N THR A 110 -15.64 5.81 11.18
CA THR A 110 -14.35 6.50 11.07
C THR A 110 -13.64 6.43 12.43
N ILE A 111 -12.45 5.81 12.44
CA ILE A 111 -11.62 5.64 13.64
C ILE A 111 -10.40 6.55 13.67
N PHE A 112 -10.02 7.09 12.51
CA PHE A 112 -8.93 8.05 12.37
C PHE A 112 -9.24 9.06 11.28
N ARG A 113 -8.88 10.33 11.50
CA ARG A 113 -9.04 11.40 10.52
C ARG A 113 -7.94 12.43 10.66
N LYS A 114 -7.37 12.85 9.52
CA LYS A 114 -6.32 13.88 9.47
C LYS A 114 -6.42 14.68 8.18
N ASN A 115 -6.33 16.00 8.28
CA ASN A 115 -6.18 16.86 7.12
C ASN A 115 -4.70 16.91 6.71
N VAL A 116 -4.43 16.75 5.43
CA VAL A 116 -3.10 16.69 4.85
C VAL A 116 -2.96 17.78 3.80
N ARG A 117 -1.82 18.48 3.83
CA ARG A 117 -1.51 19.53 2.88
C ARG A 117 -0.40 19.08 1.95
N PHE A 118 -0.59 19.34 0.68
CA PHE A 118 0.38 19.12 -0.37
C PHE A 118 0.67 20.41 -1.12
N SER A 119 1.84 20.49 -1.72
CA SER A 119 2.26 21.61 -2.56
C SER A 119 3.20 21.09 -3.66
N PRO A 120 3.51 21.89 -4.69
CA PRO A 120 4.50 21.52 -5.71
C PRO A 120 5.86 21.14 -5.15
N SER A 121 6.25 21.72 -4.00
CA SER A 121 7.50 21.44 -3.28
C SER A 121 7.36 20.31 -2.25
N LYS A 122 6.15 19.92 -1.87
CA LYS A 122 5.86 18.87 -0.88
C LYS A 122 4.82 17.92 -1.44
N LYS A 123 5.28 17.01 -2.29
CA LYS A 123 4.42 16.05 -3.01
C LYS A 123 4.18 14.75 -2.23
N SER A 124 4.96 14.47 -1.20
CA SER A 124 4.81 13.26 -0.38
C SER A 124 4.58 13.62 1.08
N VAL A 125 3.70 12.90 1.76
CA VAL A 125 3.42 13.04 3.19
C VAL A 125 3.26 11.67 3.82
N THR A 126 3.98 11.45 4.93
CA THR A 126 3.83 10.27 5.76
C THR A 126 2.89 10.57 6.94
N ILE A 127 1.96 9.68 7.19
CA ILE A 127 1.06 9.70 8.35
C ILE A 127 1.35 8.45 9.18
N VAL A 128 1.46 8.63 10.49
CA VAL A 128 1.41 7.51 11.44
C VAL A 128 0.11 7.63 12.21
N ALA A 129 -0.76 6.62 12.07
CA ALA A 129 -2.02 6.52 12.78
C ALA A 129 -1.91 5.42 13.85
N ASN A 130 -2.13 5.77 15.12
CA ASN A 130 -2.18 4.80 16.21
C ASN A 130 -3.63 4.36 16.41
N LEU A 131 -3.95 3.13 16.04
CA LEU A 131 -5.28 2.55 16.12
C LEU A 131 -5.42 1.67 17.36
N ASN A 132 -6.62 1.59 17.92
CA ASN A 132 -6.92 0.74 19.07
C ASN A 132 -7.33 -0.66 18.61
N ALA A 133 -6.74 -1.70 19.21
CA ALA A 133 -7.18 -3.09 19.08
C ALA A 133 -8.35 -3.34 20.06
N SER A 134 -9.58 -3.15 19.61
CA SER A 134 -10.78 -3.12 20.47
C SER A 134 -11.53 -4.45 20.55
N LYS A 135 -11.35 -5.34 19.58
CA LYS A 135 -12.07 -6.62 19.47
C LYS A 135 -11.11 -7.71 19.03
N GLU A 136 -11.20 -8.88 19.65
CA GLU A 136 -10.44 -10.07 19.29
C GLU A 136 -10.80 -10.59 17.89
N GLY A 137 -9.82 -11.20 17.22
CA GLY A 137 -9.95 -11.79 15.89
C GLY A 137 -9.48 -10.88 14.77
N LEU A 138 -9.74 -11.31 13.54
CA LEU A 138 -9.33 -10.60 12.34
C LEU A 138 -10.19 -9.35 12.12
N GLN A 139 -9.55 -8.20 12.12
CA GLN A 139 -10.21 -6.91 11.90
C GLN A 139 -9.81 -6.33 10.54
N TYR A 140 -10.78 -5.80 9.82
CA TYR A 140 -10.62 -5.19 8.50
C TYR A 140 -10.72 -3.68 8.58
N PHE A 141 -9.82 -3.02 7.89
CA PHE A 141 -9.72 -1.57 7.84
C PHE A 141 -9.65 -1.07 6.41
N THR A 142 -10.23 0.09 6.17
CA THR A 142 -10.13 0.81 4.91
C THR A 142 -9.50 2.16 5.15
N ALA A 143 -8.32 2.38 4.55
CA ALA A 143 -7.68 3.69 4.49
C ALA A 143 -8.13 4.41 3.22
N SER A 144 -8.53 5.66 3.32
CA SER A 144 -9.02 6.46 2.20
C SER A 144 -8.56 7.89 2.29
N ILE A 145 -8.14 8.46 1.16
CA ILE A 145 -7.95 9.90 0.99
C ILE A 145 -9.05 10.47 0.09
N ARG A 146 -9.59 11.65 0.47
CA ARG A 146 -10.65 12.28 -0.31
C ARG A 146 -10.13 12.62 -1.71
N LYS A 147 -10.86 12.16 -2.73
CA LYS A 147 -10.57 12.44 -4.14
C LYS A 147 -10.60 13.94 -4.45
N LEU A 148 -9.83 14.34 -5.43
CA LEU A 148 -9.84 15.69 -5.99
C LEU A 148 -10.87 15.82 -7.15
N THR A 149 -11.27 17.04 -7.47
CA THR A 149 -12.35 17.29 -8.44
C THR A 149 -12.00 16.79 -9.86
N ASN A 150 -10.74 16.87 -10.27
CA ASN A 150 -10.29 16.51 -11.63
C ASN A 150 -9.36 15.29 -11.62
N GLU A 151 -9.49 14.42 -10.63
CA GLU A 151 -8.70 13.22 -10.49
C GLU A 151 -9.27 12.11 -11.40
N LYS A 152 -8.42 11.55 -12.25
CA LYS A 152 -8.80 10.53 -13.21
C LYS A 152 -8.78 9.13 -12.60
N ASN A 153 -7.76 8.85 -11.78
CA ASN A 153 -7.63 7.59 -11.09
C ASN A 153 -8.01 7.74 -9.60
N ILE A 154 -9.18 7.28 -9.24
CA ILE A 154 -9.69 7.32 -7.86
C ILE A 154 -9.56 5.99 -7.12
N LYS A 155 -9.11 4.92 -7.80
CA LYS A 155 -8.95 3.60 -7.18
C LYS A 155 -7.75 3.54 -6.25
N ASN A 156 -6.70 4.30 -6.55
CA ASN A 156 -5.47 4.39 -5.75
C ASN A 156 -5.61 5.28 -4.48
N ASN A 157 -6.77 5.93 -4.31
CA ASN A 157 -7.11 6.70 -3.09
C ASN A 157 -7.57 5.82 -1.94
N ILE A 158 -7.71 4.51 -2.16
CA ILE A 158 -8.24 3.57 -1.17
C ILE A 158 -7.30 2.38 -1.07
N LYS A 159 -6.97 1.98 0.16
CA LYS A 159 -6.28 0.71 0.46
C LYS A 159 -6.96 0.01 1.63
N ASN A 160 -7.14 -1.29 1.48
CA ASN A 160 -7.65 -2.15 2.54
C ASN A 160 -6.49 -2.88 3.21
N PHE A 161 -6.59 -3.09 4.51
CA PHE A 161 -5.65 -3.87 5.29
C PHE A 161 -6.37 -4.58 6.43
N SER A 162 -5.74 -5.58 7.00
CA SER A 162 -6.28 -6.33 8.13
C SER A 162 -5.21 -6.53 9.20
N VAL A 163 -5.67 -6.61 10.45
CA VAL A 163 -4.83 -6.89 11.61
C VAL A 163 -5.54 -7.95 12.45
N GLU A 164 -4.82 -9.00 12.83
CA GLU A 164 -5.32 -10.00 13.77
C GLU A 164 -5.07 -9.54 15.19
N VAL A 165 -6.14 -9.39 15.95
CA VAL A 165 -6.10 -8.99 17.37
C VAL A 165 -6.16 -10.24 18.23
N ILE A 166 -5.12 -10.46 19.03
CA ILE A 166 -4.93 -11.64 19.87
C ILE A 166 -5.22 -11.24 21.32
N ASP A 167 -5.93 -12.08 22.06
CA ASP A 167 -6.06 -11.99 23.50
C ASP A 167 -5.04 -12.92 24.15
N GLU A 168 -3.96 -12.36 24.70
CA GLU A 168 -2.92 -13.11 25.42
C GLU A 168 -3.21 -13.22 26.93
N GLN A 169 -4.46 -13.28 27.34
CA GLN A 169 -4.74 -13.54 28.75
C GLN A 169 -4.20 -14.92 29.15
N THR A 170 -3.15 -14.91 29.97
CA THR A 170 -2.66 -16.13 30.60
C THR A 170 -3.72 -16.63 31.57
N LYS A 171 -4.37 -17.74 31.25
CA LYS A 171 -5.33 -18.39 32.17
C LYS A 171 -4.55 -19.24 33.14
N ILE A 172 -4.51 -18.84 34.39
CA ILE A 172 -3.86 -19.59 35.47
C ILE A 172 -4.94 -20.35 36.24
N LEU A 173 -4.80 -21.67 36.27
CA LEU A 173 -5.63 -22.54 37.10
C LEU A 173 -4.85 -22.88 38.40
N VAL A 174 -5.38 -22.42 39.52
CA VAL A 174 -4.84 -22.78 40.84
C VAL A 174 -5.66 -23.91 41.44
N LEU A 175 -5.04 -25.08 41.62
CA LEU A 175 -5.63 -26.25 42.27
C LEU A 175 -5.07 -26.36 43.68
N SER A 176 -5.97 -26.47 44.66
CA SER A 176 -5.60 -26.71 46.07
C SER A 176 -6.55 -27.72 46.68
N SER A 177 -5.99 -28.59 47.49
CA SER A 177 -6.77 -29.56 48.29
C SER A 177 -7.32 -28.99 49.58
N VAL A 178 -6.85 -27.79 49.97
CA VAL A 178 -7.30 -27.08 51.17
C VAL A 178 -7.53 -25.60 50.87
N ILE A 179 -8.47 -25.00 51.59
CA ILE A 179 -8.73 -23.55 51.52
C ILE A 179 -7.68 -22.86 52.42
N HIS A 180 -6.74 -22.15 51.80
CA HIS A 180 -5.69 -21.41 52.52
C HIS A 180 -5.76 -19.92 52.17
N PRO A 181 -5.52 -19.01 53.15
CA PRO A 181 -5.51 -17.57 52.95
C PRO A 181 -4.54 -17.13 51.83
N ASP A 182 -3.43 -17.84 51.63
CA ASP A 182 -2.43 -17.53 50.61
C ASP A 182 -2.96 -17.63 49.19
N ILE A 183 -4.02 -18.45 48.95
CA ILE A 183 -4.67 -18.53 47.63
C ILE A 183 -5.32 -17.17 47.26
N GLY A 184 -5.88 -16.50 48.27
CA GLY A 184 -6.44 -15.17 48.11
C GLY A 184 -5.39 -14.09 47.77
N THR A 185 -4.21 -14.25 48.40
CA THR A 185 -3.06 -13.36 48.17
C THR A 185 -2.48 -13.60 46.78
N LEU A 186 -2.31 -14.87 46.38
CA LEU A 186 -1.84 -15.24 45.05
C LEU A 186 -2.77 -14.70 43.95
N LYS A 187 -4.09 -14.83 44.13
CA LYS A 187 -5.09 -14.33 43.18
C LYS A 187 -5.05 -12.82 43.02
N LYS A 188 -4.55 -12.07 44.01
CA LYS A 188 -4.40 -10.59 43.92
C LYS A 188 -3.08 -10.17 43.31
N SER A 189 -2.09 -11.03 43.24
CA SER A 189 -0.75 -10.75 42.72
C SER A 189 -0.54 -11.27 41.27
N ILE A 190 -1.51 -12.01 40.74
CA ILE A 190 -1.60 -12.44 39.35
C ILE A 190 -2.64 -11.60 38.61
#